data_19d603f023bc7c6588784ce001b786ea
#
_entry.id   19d603f023bc7c6588784ce001b786ea
#
_cell.length_a   1.000
_cell.length_b   1.000
_cell.length_c   1.000
_cell.angle_alpha   90.00
_cell.angle_beta   90.00
_cell.angle_gamma   90.00
#
_symmetry.space_group_name_H-M   'P 1'
#
loop_
_entity.id
_entity.type
_entity.pdbx_description
1 polymer ?
#
loop_
_entity_poly.entity_id
_entity_poly.type
_entity_poly.pdbx_seq_one_letter_code
_entity_poly.pdbx_strand_id
1 'polypeptide(L)'
;MTDPARQAGSWSRLGILAGGGDLPLTLARAVSGDNPFIVELSGFADRDYSGFETKSISVGQIGKIIKALHEAKCDAICFAGYVTRPDIKALKMDARGLALVPKALAAGRKGDDALIRVVVGEFEQAGFRVAGADEVLAGLAPGDEGAIAPELAHPHQADIDKAAAIARSIGELDIGQACVVADGLVLAVEAQEGTNEMLARVAGLDAALRGSAGNRRGVLAKMPKPVQERRVDLPTIGAGTVQRCAEAGLAGIVLEAGAALVLEREAVEAALAENGMFLAIVPAVGKAEDA
;
A
#
# COMPACT_ATOMS: atom_id res chain seq x y z
N MET A 1 13.57 31.36 0.05
CA MET A 1 13.72 30.13 -0.73
C MET A 1 12.59 29.22 -0.28
N THR A 2 11.55 29.12 -1.09
CA THR A 2 10.38 28.24 -0.85
C THR A 2 10.80 26.81 -1.16
N ASP A 3 10.69 25.95 -0.16
CA ASP A 3 10.96 24.52 -0.26
C ASP A 3 10.04 23.90 -1.32
N PRO A 4 10.56 23.24 -2.38
CA PRO A 4 9.74 22.61 -3.42
C PRO A 4 8.85 21.45 -2.92
N ALA A 5 9.05 20.94 -1.70
CA ALA A 5 8.21 19.93 -1.08
C ALA A 5 6.83 20.46 -0.63
N ARG A 6 6.59 21.77 -0.66
CA ARG A 6 5.38 22.39 -0.12
C ARG A 6 4.20 22.50 -1.10
N GLN A 7 4.25 21.87 -2.28
CA GLN A 7 3.13 21.89 -3.26
C GLN A 7 2.21 20.66 -3.21
N ALA A 8 2.51 19.65 -2.39
CA ALA A 8 1.63 18.52 -2.15
C ALA A 8 0.73 18.82 -0.95
N GLY A 9 -0.54 19.03 -1.16
CA GLY A 9 -1.61 19.05 -0.16
C GLY A 9 -1.69 20.29 0.75
N SER A 10 -2.69 21.14 0.56
CA SER A 10 -2.98 22.28 1.44
C SER A 10 -3.80 21.82 2.66
N TRP A 11 -3.15 21.51 3.77
CA TRP A 11 -3.76 21.32 5.08
C TRP A 11 -3.04 22.17 6.13
N SER A 12 -3.73 22.47 7.23
CA SER A 12 -3.14 23.17 8.38
C SER A 12 -2.46 22.19 9.33
N ARG A 13 -3.06 21.02 9.54
CA ARG A 13 -2.50 19.93 10.33
C ARG A 13 -3.01 18.59 9.86
N LEU A 14 -2.09 17.66 9.60
CA LEU A 14 -2.41 16.29 9.17
C LEU A 14 -2.61 15.37 10.37
N GLY A 15 -3.71 14.61 10.36
CA GLY A 15 -3.92 13.44 11.20
C GLY A 15 -3.52 12.17 10.46
N ILE A 16 -2.68 11.31 11.04
CA ILE A 16 -2.33 10.01 10.46
C ILE A 16 -3.04 8.92 11.24
N LEU A 17 -3.92 8.17 10.57
CA LEU A 17 -4.57 6.98 11.13
C LEU A 17 -3.64 5.79 10.90
N ALA A 18 -2.86 5.44 11.92
CA ALA A 18 -1.76 4.50 11.84
C ALA A 18 -2.22 3.07 12.10
N GLY A 19 -2.22 2.24 11.05
CA GLY A 19 -2.27 0.79 11.11
C GLY A 19 -0.88 0.17 11.31
N GLY A 20 -0.71 -1.09 10.90
CA GLY A 20 0.56 -1.79 10.96
C GLY A 20 1.50 -1.50 9.78
N GLY A 21 2.78 -1.82 9.94
CA GLY A 21 3.82 -1.63 8.92
C GLY A 21 4.52 -0.28 8.98
N ASP A 22 5.43 -0.04 8.04
CA ASP A 22 6.36 1.09 8.08
C ASP A 22 5.76 2.39 7.52
N LEU A 23 4.76 2.31 6.63
CA LEU A 23 4.19 3.47 5.96
C LEU A 23 3.75 4.59 6.92
N PRO A 24 3.01 4.33 8.02
CA PRO A 24 2.56 5.40 8.92
C PRO A 24 3.72 6.18 9.54
N LEU A 25 4.77 5.48 9.97
CA LEU A 25 5.94 6.11 10.57
C LEU A 25 6.79 6.88 9.54
N THR A 26 6.91 6.34 8.33
CA THR A 26 7.57 7.02 7.20
C THR A 26 6.88 8.34 6.88
N LEU A 27 5.54 8.34 6.78
CA LEU A 27 4.77 9.57 6.57
C LEU A 27 4.93 10.55 7.74
N ALA A 28 4.80 10.08 8.99
CA ALA A 28 4.93 10.94 10.17
C ALA A 28 6.30 11.65 10.22
N ARG A 29 7.38 10.94 9.90
CA ARG A 29 8.72 11.51 9.83
C ARG A 29 8.88 12.53 8.71
N ALA A 30 8.33 12.23 7.54
CA ALA A 30 8.42 13.12 6.38
C ALA A 30 7.74 14.47 6.61
N VAL A 31 6.61 14.48 7.33
CA VAL A 31 5.86 15.70 7.67
C VAL A 31 6.07 16.15 9.13
N SER A 32 7.17 15.74 9.78
CA SER A 32 7.45 16.06 11.18
C SER A 32 7.50 17.56 11.47
N GLY A 33 7.95 18.38 10.50
CA GLY A 33 7.96 19.83 10.57
C GLY A 33 6.58 20.48 10.67
N ASP A 34 5.51 19.78 10.25
CA ASP A 34 4.12 20.24 10.28
C ASP A 34 3.38 19.71 11.52
N ASN A 35 4.09 19.08 12.47
CA ASN A 35 3.57 18.55 13.72
C ASN A 35 2.33 17.66 13.53
N PRO A 36 2.41 16.53 12.82
CA PRO A 36 1.28 15.64 12.58
C PRO A 36 0.74 15.06 13.89
N PHE A 37 -0.55 14.74 13.90
CA PHE A 37 -1.18 14.02 15.00
C PHE A 37 -1.41 12.56 14.62
N ILE A 38 -0.93 11.62 15.44
CA ILE A 38 -0.99 10.19 15.12
C ILE A 38 -2.10 9.53 15.93
N VAL A 39 -3.06 8.93 15.25
CA VAL A 39 -4.02 8.03 15.88
C VAL A 39 -3.53 6.61 15.68
N GLU A 40 -2.94 6.04 16.72
CA GLU A 40 -2.53 4.64 16.73
C GLU A 40 -3.77 3.74 16.80
N LEU A 41 -4.05 2.98 15.75
CA LEU A 41 -5.17 2.04 15.74
C LEU A 41 -4.82 0.85 16.64
N SER A 42 -5.43 0.81 17.83
CA SER A 42 -5.14 -0.19 18.87
C SER A 42 -5.23 -1.63 18.33
N GLY A 43 -4.16 -2.39 18.51
CA GLY A 43 -4.04 -3.78 18.07
C GLY A 43 -3.54 -3.94 16.63
N PHE A 44 -3.31 -2.83 15.90
CA PHE A 44 -2.76 -2.83 14.55
C PHE A 44 -1.46 -2.03 14.45
N ALA A 45 -1.39 -0.84 15.05
CA ALA A 45 -0.17 -0.05 15.08
C ALA A 45 0.94 -0.83 15.80
N ASP A 46 2.06 -1.06 15.10
CA ASP A 46 3.16 -1.93 15.51
C ASP A 46 4.53 -1.23 15.48
N ARG A 47 4.53 0.12 15.32
CA ARG A 47 5.73 0.95 15.33
C ARG A 47 5.72 1.91 16.51
N ASP A 48 6.90 2.39 16.89
CA ASP A 48 7.09 3.37 17.95
C ASP A 48 6.93 4.78 17.37
N TYR A 49 5.94 5.51 17.87
CA TYR A 49 5.65 6.90 17.51
C TYR A 49 6.13 7.89 18.60
N SER A 50 7.05 7.48 19.47
CA SER A 50 7.68 8.37 20.44
C SER A 50 8.30 9.58 19.72
N GLY A 51 7.99 10.79 20.19
CA GLY A 51 8.39 12.03 19.52
C GLY A 51 7.27 12.71 18.71
N PHE A 52 6.11 12.06 18.55
CA PHE A 52 4.91 12.66 17.98
C PHE A 52 3.78 12.79 19.02
N GLU A 53 2.84 13.69 18.78
CA GLU A 53 1.60 13.72 19.56
C GLU A 53 0.72 12.55 19.12
N THR A 54 0.45 11.60 20.03
CA THR A 54 -0.25 10.35 19.70
C THR A 54 -1.46 10.11 20.59
N LYS A 55 -2.39 9.30 20.09
CA LYS A 55 -3.51 8.76 20.87
C LYS A 55 -3.86 7.35 20.37
N SER A 56 -3.79 6.36 21.26
CA SER A 56 -4.18 5.00 20.90
C SER A 56 -5.70 4.82 21.06
N ILE A 57 -6.38 4.46 19.94
CA ILE A 57 -7.85 4.33 19.87
C ILE A 57 -8.20 3.09 19.06
N SER A 58 -9.20 2.32 19.52
CA SER A 58 -9.71 1.17 18.76
C SER A 58 -10.36 1.61 17.44
N VAL A 59 -10.13 0.86 16.36
CA VAL A 59 -10.69 1.11 15.04
C VAL A 59 -12.23 1.19 15.03
N GLY A 60 -12.90 0.53 15.96
CA GLY A 60 -14.36 0.60 16.13
C GLY A 60 -14.86 1.87 16.85
N GLN A 61 -13.98 2.71 17.41
CA GLN A 61 -14.34 3.91 18.12
C GLN A 61 -14.26 5.16 17.24
N ILE A 62 -14.97 5.12 16.10
CA ILE A 62 -14.95 6.17 15.05
C ILE A 62 -15.23 7.56 15.63
N GLY A 63 -16.21 7.70 16.53
CA GLY A 63 -16.53 8.98 17.15
C GLY A 63 -15.40 9.52 18.03
N LYS A 64 -14.67 8.64 18.73
CA LYS A 64 -13.50 9.06 19.53
C LYS A 64 -12.32 9.44 18.64
N ILE A 65 -12.10 8.75 17.52
CA ILE A 65 -11.07 9.12 16.55
C ILE A 65 -11.37 10.52 16.01
N ILE A 66 -12.58 10.76 15.51
CA ILE A 66 -13.03 12.05 14.99
C ILE A 66 -12.85 13.14 16.03
N LYS A 67 -13.29 12.88 17.28
CA LYS A 67 -13.14 13.85 18.39
C LYS A 67 -11.67 14.18 18.65
N ALA A 68 -10.78 13.17 18.69
CA ALA A 68 -9.35 13.36 18.92
C ALA A 68 -8.70 14.20 17.81
N LEU A 69 -9.05 13.95 16.53
CA LEU A 69 -8.58 14.72 15.40
C LEU A 69 -9.02 16.18 15.45
N HIS A 70 -10.29 16.47 15.84
CA HIS A 70 -10.76 17.84 16.03
C HIS A 70 -10.08 18.53 17.21
N GLU A 71 -9.90 17.84 18.35
CA GLU A 71 -9.16 18.36 19.51
C GLU A 71 -7.72 18.72 19.14
N ALA A 72 -7.09 17.90 18.29
CA ALA A 72 -5.77 18.14 17.74
C ALA A 72 -5.75 19.19 16.60
N LYS A 73 -6.92 19.75 16.21
CA LYS A 73 -7.08 20.74 15.13
C LYS A 73 -6.58 20.22 13.77
N CYS A 74 -6.74 18.95 13.50
CA CYS A 74 -6.50 18.41 12.16
C CYS A 74 -7.63 18.84 11.21
N ASP A 75 -7.30 19.18 9.98
CA ASP A 75 -8.23 19.48 8.88
C ASP A 75 -8.11 18.49 7.72
N ALA A 76 -7.01 17.71 7.70
CA ALA A 76 -6.83 16.58 6.81
C ALA A 76 -6.42 15.32 7.57
N ILE A 77 -6.69 14.17 6.96
CA ILE A 77 -6.29 12.87 7.47
C ILE A 77 -5.68 12.01 6.37
N CYS A 78 -4.75 11.14 6.75
CA CYS A 78 -4.21 10.11 5.89
C CYS A 78 -4.38 8.75 6.58
N PHE A 79 -4.98 7.79 5.89
CA PHE A 79 -4.97 6.39 6.31
C PHE A 79 -3.65 5.76 5.89
N ALA A 80 -2.96 5.12 6.79
CA ALA A 80 -1.66 4.55 6.50
C ALA A 80 -1.45 3.22 7.22
N GLY A 81 -0.84 2.27 6.51
CA GLY A 81 -0.57 0.94 7.02
C GLY A 81 -1.76 -0.02 6.92
N TYR A 82 -1.53 -1.27 7.26
CA TYR A 82 -2.54 -2.31 7.12
C TYR A 82 -3.41 -2.45 8.37
N VAL A 83 -4.68 -2.77 8.14
CA VAL A 83 -5.64 -3.19 9.17
C VAL A 83 -6.23 -4.51 8.68
N THR A 84 -5.83 -5.61 9.29
CA THR A 84 -6.44 -6.92 8.99
C THR A 84 -7.90 -6.91 9.42
N ARG A 85 -8.75 -7.66 8.71
CA ARG A 85 -10.20 -7.69 9.00
C ARG A 85 -10.44 -8.06 10.46
N PRO A 86 -10.92 -7.12 11.30
CA PRO A 86 -11.08 -7.39 12.73
C PRO A 86 -12.34 -8.23 12.99
N ASP A 87 -12.33 -9.03 14.05
CA ASP A 87 -13.57 -9.59 14.57
C ASP A 87 -14.43 -8.47 15.17
N ILE A 88 -15.52 -8.14 14.48
CA ILE A 88 -16.46 -7.07 14.87
C ILE A 88 -16.99 -7.27 16.28
N LYS A 89 -17.14 -8.54 16.74
CA LYS A 89 -17.64 -8.85 18.08
C LYS A 89 -16.63 -8.56 19.18
N ALA A 90 -15.33 -8.60 18.84
CA ALA A 90 -14.25 -8.31 19.78
C ALA A 90 -13.85 -6.83 19.80
N LEU A 91 -14.33 -6.02 18.84
CA LEU A 91 -13.99 -4.60 18.75
C LEU A 91 -14.63 -3.78 19.87
N LYS A 92 -13.82 -2.93 20.51
CA LYS A 92 -14.34 -1.83 21.32
C LYS A 92 -14.96 -0.80 20.38
N MET A 93 -16.27 -0.58 20.48
CA MET A 93 -17.00 0.39 19.68
C MET A 93 -17.53 1.53 20.54
N ASP A 94 -17.68 2.71 19.92
CA ASP A 94 -18.51 3.81 20.45
C ASP A 94 -19.85 3.86 19.69
N ALA A 95 -20.71 4.81 20.07
CA ALA A 95 -22.06 4.92 19.49
C ALA A 95 -22.00 5.13 17.96
N ARG A 96 -21.02 5.91 17.46
CA ARG A 96 -20.86 6.17 16.02
C ARG A 96 -20.36 4.93 15.30
N GLY A 97 -19.36 4.24 15.84
CA GLY A 97 -18.88 2.97 15.32
C GLY A 97 -19.99 1.91 15.27
N LEU A 98 -20.79 1.79 16.34
CA LEU A 98 -21.90 0.85 16.39
C LEU A 98 -22.99 1.19 15.33
N ALA A 99 -23.30 2.45 15.13
CA ALA A 99 -24.24 2.89 14.09
C ALA A 99 -23.74 2.61 12.66
N LEU A 100 -22.42 2.52 12.48
CA LEU A 100 -21.80 2.22 11.19
C LEU A 100 -21.84 0.74 10.83
N VAL A 101 -21.92 -0.17 11.82
CA VAL A 101 -21.85 -1.63 11.62
C VAL A 101 -22.78 -2.15 10.52
N PRO A 102 -24.08 -1.78 10.45
CA PRO A 102 -24.95 -2.30 9.40
C PRO A 102 -24.48 -1.93 7.99
N LYS A 103 -24.01 -0.69 7.80
CA LYS A 103 -23.46 -0.21 6.52
C LYS A 103 -22.15 -0.93 6.19
N ALA A 104 -21.25 -1.08 7.18
CA ALA A 104 -19.98 -1.77 7.04
C ALA A 104 -20.15 -3.24 6.68
N LEU A 105 -21.09 -3.95 7.32
CA LEU A 105 -21.40 -5.35 6.99
C LEU A 105 -21.99 -5.50 5.58
N ALA A 106 -22.89 -4.60 5.18
CA ALA A 106 -23.46 -4.61 3.84
C ALA A 106 -22.40 -4.33 2.76
N ALA A 107 -21.52 -3.36 3.01
CA ALA A 107 -20.40 -3.01 2.12
C ALA A 107 -19.34 -4.13 2.06
N GLY A 108 -18.96 -4.70 3.19
CA GLY A 108 -17.98 -5.78 3.26
C GLY A 108 -18.37 -7.08 2.57
N ARG A 109 -19.68 -7.26 2.26
CA ARG A 109 -20.16 -8.34 1.38
C ARG A 109 -19.91 -8.06 -0.11
N LYS A 110 -19.63 -6.80 -0.47
CA LYS A 110 -19.35 -6.37 -1.84
C LYS A 110 -17.85 -6.27 -2.13
N GLY A 111 -17.00 -6.38 -1.09
CA GLY A 111 -15.56 -6.29 -1.18
C GLY A 111 -14.96 -5.35 -0.14
N ASP A 112 -13.65 -5.38 -0.01
CA ASP A 112 -12.92 -4.57 0.98
C ASP A 112 -12.91 -3.09 0.59
N ASP A 113 -12.85 -2.77 -0.72
CA ASP A 113 -12.92 -1.39 -1.21
C ASP A 113 -14.25 -0.71 -0.84
N ALA A 114 -15.37 -1.42 -0.97
CA ALA A 114 -16.67 -0.90 -0.57
C ALA A 114 -16.73 -0.60 0.94
N LEU A 115 -16.08 -1.41 1.77
CA LEU A 115 -15.95 -1.18 3.21
C LEU A 115 -15.09 0.07 3.50
N ILE A 116 -13.93 0.19 2.83
CA ILE A 116 -13.03 1.34 2.96
C ILE A 116 -13.76 2.64 2.62
N ARG A 117 -14.52 2.69 1.53
CA ARG A 117 -15.31 3.87 1.12
C ARG A 117 -16.35 4.28 2.18
N VAL A 118 -16.97 3.32 2.86
CA VAL A 118 -17.91 3.62 3.96
C VAL A 118 -17.18 4.29 5.11
N VAL A 119 -15.98 3.81 5.47
CA VAL A 119 -15.16 4.41 6.54
C VAL A 119 -14.67 5.80 6.13
N VAL A 120 -14.11 5.95 4.92
CA VAL A 120 -13.67 7.24 4.38
C VAL A 120 -14.79 8.27 4.43
N GLY A 121 -15.99 7.90 3.96
CA GLY A 121 -17.15 8.79 3.97
C GLY A 121 -17.55 9.30 5.37
N GLU A 122 -17.30 8.54 6.44
CA GLU A 122 -17.57 8.99 7.81
C GLU A 122 -16.65 10.12 8.25
N PHE A 123 -15.39 10.11 7.80
CA PHE A 123 -14.44 11.19 8.10
C PHE A 123 -14.67 12.41 7.21
N GLU A 124 -15.01 12.22 5.94
CA GLU A 124 -15.39 13.32 5.04
C GLU A 124 -16.64 14.05 5.53
N GLN A 125 -17.67 13.31 5.99
CA GLN A 125 -18.87 13.89 6.61
C GLN A 125 -18.56 14.62 7.94
N ALA A 126 -17.48 14.24 8.62
CA ALA A 126 -17.00 14.95 9.81
C ALA A 126 -16.17 16.20 9.48
N GLY A 127 -15.95 16.50 8.19
CA GLY A 127 -15.28 17.71 7.72
C GLY A 127 -13.79 17.55 7.48
N PHE A 128 -13.24 16.34 7.50
CA PHE A 128 -11.84 16.11 7.17
C PHE A 128 -11.65 15.90 5.67
N ARG A 129 -10.58 16.48 5.11
CA ARG A 129 -10.05 16.09 3.83
C ARG A 129 -9.30 14.77 3.98
N VAL A 130 -9.54 13.81 3.10
CA VAL A 130 -8.76 12.56 3.05
C VAL A 130 -7.67 12.71 2.01
N ALA A 131 -6.42 12.66 2.45
CA ALA A 131 -5.23 12.74 1.60
C ALA A 131 -4.63 11.35 1.37
N GLY A 132 -4.15 11.08 0.16
CA GLY A 132 -3.39 9.87 -0.16
C GLY A 132 -1.95 9.95 0.39
N ALA A 133 -1.33 8.80 0.61
CA ALA A 133 0.06 8.74 1.06
C ALA A 133 1.03 9.35 0.03
N ASP A 134 0.75 9.19 -1.26
CA ASP A 134 1.47 9.79 -2.39
C ASP A 134 1.31 11.32 -2.44
N GLU A 135 0.18 11.84 -1.96
CA GLU A 135 -0.06 13.27 -1.81
C GLU A 135 0.68 13.85 -0.60
N VAL A 136 0.76 13.08 0.51
CA VAL A 136 1.48 13.48 1.73
C VAL A 136 2.98 13.50 1.49
N LEU A 137 3.51 12.55 0.73
CA LEU A 137 4.92 12.44 0.43
C LEU A 137 5.11 12.26 -1.08
N ALA A 138 5.39 13.37 -1.75
CA ALA A 138 5.74 13.36 -3.17
C ALA A 138 6.97 12.45 -3.41
N GLY A 139 6.88 11.61 -4.44
CA GLY A 139 7.96 10.67 -4.79
C GLY A 139 7.80 9.27 -4.20
N LEU A 140 6.81 9.01 -3.32
CA LEU A 140 6.47 7.63 -2.92
C LEU A 140 5.91 6.81 -4.10
N ALA A 141 5.19 7.45 -5.01
CA ALA A 141 4.66 6.80 -6.20
C ALA A 141 5.56 7.13 -7.41
N PRO A 142 6.45 6.21 -7.83
CA PRO A 142 7.37 6.46 -8.93
C PRO A 142 6.60 6.61 -10.26
N GLY A 143 7.01 7.59 -11.07
CA GLY A 143 6.67 7.65 -12.49
C GLY A 143 7.50 6.68 -13.33
N ASP A 144 7.46 6.83 -14.64
CA ASP A 144 8.20 5.95 -15.59
C ASP A 144 9.72 5.94 -15.32
N GLU A 145 10.27 7.05 -14.82
CA GLU A 145 11.69 7.20 -14.42
C GLU A 145 12.04 6.39 -13.14
N GLY A 146 11.03 5.83 -12.47
CA GLY A 146 11.20 5.09 -11.22
C GLY A 146 11.82 3.70 -11.36
N ALA A 147 12.05 3.21 -12.58
CA ALA A 147 12.68 1.92 -12.82
C ALA A 147 14.11 1.85 -12.24
N ILE A 148 14.48 0.66 -11.74
CA ILE A 148 15.80 0.38 -11.16
C ILE A 148 16.39 -0.83 -11.87
N ALA A 149 17.66 -0.72 -12.34
CA ALA A 149 18.37 -1.75 -13.13
C ALA A 149 17.52 -2.25 -14.33
N PRO A 150 17.02 -1.36 -15.22
CA PRO A 150 16.10 -1.72 -16.30
C PRO A 150 16.74 -2.69 -17.31
N GLU A 151 18.06 -2.72 -17.42
CA GLU A 151 18.79 -3.66 -18.27
C GLU A 151 18.57 -5.12 -17.86
N LEU A 152 18.35 -5.38 -16.57
CA LEU A 152 18.04 -6.73 -16.06
C LEU A 152 16.60 -7.14 -16.37
N ALA A 153 15.71 -6.20 -16.70
CA ALA A 153 14.32 -6.47 -17.00
C ALA A 153 14.10 -7.05 -18.40
N HIS A 154 14.95 -6.72 -19.38
CA HIS A 154 14.76 -7.11 -20.79
C HIS A 154 14.54 -8.62 -21.02
N PRO A 155 15.30 -9.55 -20.38
CA PRO A 155 15.07 -10.98 -20.55
C PRO A 155 13.72 -11.45 -20.01
N HIS A 156 13.09 -10.66 -19.14
CA HIS A 156 11.84 -11.00 -18.44
C HIS A 156 10.61 -10.28 -18.99
N GLN A 157 10.70 -9.58 -20.13
CA GLN A 157 9.62 -8.74 -20.65
C GLN A 157 8.29 -9.50 -20.82
N ALA A 158 8.33 -10.73 -21.32
CA ALA A 158 7.12 -11.54 -21.48
C ALA A 158 6.45 -11.88 -20.13
N ASP A 159 7.26 -12.12 -19.08
CA ASP A 159 6.75 -12.36 -17.73
C ASP A 159 6.20 -11.07 -17.11
N ILE A 160 6.85 -9.92 -17.35
CA ILE A 160 6.39 -8.59 -16.91
C ILE A 160 5.00 -8.30 -17.48
N ASP A 161 4.84 -8.42 -18.80
CA ASP A 161 3.58 -8.14 -19.49
C ASP A 161 2.46 -9.07 -19.00
N LYS A 162 2.77 -10.36 -18.88
CA LYS A 162 1.80 -11.37 -18.43
C LYS A 162 1.41 -11.17 -16.96
N ALA A 163 2.38 -10.94 -16.07
CA ALA A 163 2.12 -10.75 -14.65
C ALA A 163 1.29 -9.47 -14.40
N ALA A 164 1.61 -8.37 -15.10
CA ALA A 164 0.86 -7.14 -15.04
C ALA A 164 -0.60 -7.32 -15.50
N ALA A 165 -0.81 -8.01 -16.64
CA ALA A 165 -2.15 -8.27 -17.17
C ALA A 165 -2.99 -9.12 -16.19
N ILE A 166 -2.41 -10.18 -15.61
CA ILE A 166 -3.10 -11.03 -14.64
C ILE A 166 -3.40 -10.27 -13.34
N ALA A 167 -2.43 -9.51 -12.80
CA ALA A 167 -2.64 -8.73 -11.59
C ALA A 167 -3.78 -7.70 -11.75
N ARG A 168 -3.90 -7.06 -12.92
CA ARG A 168 -5.04 -6.18 -13.25
C ARG A 168 -6.36 -6.95 -13.31
N SER A 169 -6.38 -8.11 -13.98
CA SER A 169 -7.60 -8.92 -14.12
C SER A 169 -8.14 -9.44 -12.78
N ILE A 170 -7.27 -9.90 -11.88
CA ILE A 170 -7.71 -10.29 -10.52
C ILE A 170 -8.12 -9.08 -9.68
N GLY A 171 -7.55 -7.90 -9.97
CA GLY A 171 -7.96 -6.62 -9.38
C GLY A 171 -9.36 -6.20 -9.80
N GLU A 172 -9.73 -6.38 -11.07
CA GLU A 172 -11.09 -6.14 -11.58
C GLU A 172 -12.13 -7.03 -10.91
N LEU A 173 -11.74 -8.25 -10.54
CA LEU A 173 -12.59 -9.21 -9.83
C LEU A 173 -12.59 -9.02 -8.30
N ASP A 174 -11.84 -8.04 -7.79
CA ASP A 174 -11.62 -7.79 -6.36
C ASP A 174 -11.08 -9.03 -5.59
N ILE A 175 -10.27 -9.87 -6.25
CA ILE A 175 -9.64 -11.05 -5.65
C ILE A 175 -8.36 -10.66 -4.93
N GLY A 176 -7.47 -9.91 -5.61
CA GLY A 176 -6.15 -9.50 -5.14
C GLY A 176 -5.56 -8.44 -6.06
N GLN A 177 -4.28 -8.12 -5.86
CA GLN A 177 -3.57 -7.10 -6.62
C GLN A 177 -2.16 -7.51 -7.05
N ALA A 178 -1.76 -8.75 -6.76
CA ALA A 178 -0.42 -9.24 -7.09
C ALA A 178 -0.46 -10.62 -7.75
N CYS A 179 0.51 -10.82 -8.66
CA CYS A 179 0.71 -12.06 -9.39
C CYS A 179 2.20 -12.36 -9.55
N VAL A 180 2.59 -13.63 -9.47
CA VAL A 180 3.94 -14.11 -9.78
C VAL A 180 3.90 -14.94 -11.05
N VAL A 181 4.72 -14.55 -12.03
CA VAL A 181 4.91 -15.27 -13.29
C VAL A 181 6.41 -15.55 -13.48
N ALA A 182 6.76 -16.76 -13.88
CA ALA A 182 8.12 -17.14 -14.24
C ALA A 182 8.12 -18.05 -15.49
N ASP A 183 8.95 -17.73 -16.48
CA ASP A 183 9.08 -18.44 -17.75
C ASP A 183 7.70 -18.69 -18.41
N GLY A 184 6.82 -17.70 -18.36
CA GLY A 184 5.46 -17.76 -18.87
C GLY A 184 4.45 -18.55 -18.01
N LEU A 185 4.86 -19.14 -16.88
CA LEU A 185 3.99 -19.87 -15.98
C LEU A 185 3.50 -18.96 -14.84
N VAL A 186 2.20 -18.98 -14.56
CA VAL A 186 1.64 -18.35 -13.37
C VAL A 186 1.94 -19.23 -12.17
N LEU A 187 2.80 -18.77 -11.27
CA LEU A 187 3.17 -19.50 -10.06
C LEU A 187 2.23 -19.24 -8.90
N ALA A 188 1.73 -18.00 -8.79
CA ALA A 188 0.76 -17.63 -7.75
C ALA A 188 -0.01 -16.37 -8.17
N VAL A 189 -1.24 -16.28 -7.67
CA VAL A 189 -2.02 -15.04 -7.59
C VAL A 189 -2.34 -14.77 -6.12
N GLU A 190 -2.38 -13.49 -5.76
CA GLU A 190 -2.76 -13.03 -4.44
C GLU A 190 -4.27 -13.13 -4.25
N ALA A 191 -4.67 -13.54 -3.05
CA ALA A 191 -6.04 -13.47 -2.58
C ALA A 191 -6.06 -12.92 -1.14
N GLN A 192 -6.91 -13.45 -0.26
CA GLN A 192 -7.08 -12.96 1.11
C GLN A 192 -5.86 -13.18 2.02
N GLU A 193 -4.92 -14.04 1.63
CA GLU A 193 -3.68 -14.28 2.37
C GLU A 193 -2.69 -13.10 2.32
N GLY A 194 -2.80 -12.26 1.28
CA GLY A 194 -1.90 -11.13 1.04
C GLY A 194 -0.55 -11.51 0.40
N THR A 195 0.19 -10.49 -0.03
CA THR A 195 1.43 -10.65 -0.82
C THR A 195 2.49 -11.49 -0.10
N ASN A 196 2.65 -11.32 1.23
CA ASN A 196 3.71 -12.01 1.97
C ASN A 196 3.52 -13.53 1.98
N GLU A 197 2.31 -13.99 2.27
CA GLU A 197 1.99 -15.42 2.30
C GLU A 197 1.96 -16.01 0.89
N MET A 198 1.53 -15.23 -0.12
CA MET A 198 1.66 -15.63 -1.52
C MET A 198 3.13 -15.88 -1.90
N LEU A 199 4.04 -14.95 -1.55
CA LEU A 199 5.48 -15.11 -1.82
C LEU A 199 6.08 -16.29 -1.04
N ALA A 200 5.65 -16.54 0.21
CA ALA A 200 6.07 -17.70 0.98
C ALA A 200 5.65 -19.02 0.29
N ARG A 201 4.44 -19.09 -0.30
CA ARG A 201 4.01 -20.22 -1.13
C ARG A 201 4.91 -20.42 -2.35
N VAL A 202 5.26 -19.34 -3.03
CA VAL A 202 6.18 -19.40 -4.19
C VAL A 202 7.55 -19.89 -3.77
N ALA A 203 8.09 -19.41 -2.64
CA ALA A 203 9.38 -19.84 -2.10
C ALA A 203 9.41 -21.34 -1.78
N GLY A 204 8.27 -21.96 -1.48
CA GLY A 204 8.11 -23.39 -1.24
C GLY A 204 8.04 -24.25 -2.51
N LEU A 205 7.93 -23.66 -3.71
CA LEU A 205 7.91 -24.42 -4.98
C LEU A 205 9.31 -24.92 -5.33
N ASP A 206 9.38 -25.89 -6.26
CA ASP A 206 10.65 -26.34 -6.81
C ASP A 206 11.42 -25.19 -7.47
N ALA A 207 12.72 -25.09 -7.19
CA ALA A 207 13.59 -24.05 -7.74
C ALA A 207 13.65 -24.09 -9.29
N ALA A 208 13.38 -25.24 -9.89
CA ALA A 208 13.27 -25.36 -11.35
C ALA A 208 12.11 -24.54 -11.93
N LEU A 209 11.06 -24.28 -11.15
CA LEU A 209 9.91 -23.47 -11.55
C LEU A 209 10.08 -21.98 -11.24
N ARG A 210 10.60 -21.64 -10.05
CA ARG A 210 10.63 -20.26 -9.52
C ARG A 210 11.96 -19.53 -9.62
N GLY A 211 13.03 -20.26 -9.91
CA GLY A 211 14.39 -19.75 -9.85
C GLY A 211 15.06 -19.90 -8.49
N SER A 212 16.28 -19.40 -8.39
CA SER A 212 17.14 -19.47 -7.20
C SER A 212 18.05 -18.25 -7.13
N ALA A 213 18.81 -18.06 -6.05
CA ALA A 213 19.76 -16.95 -5.91
C ALA A 213 20.80 -16.90 -7.05
N GLY A 214 21.25 -18.05 -7.56
CA GLY A 214 22.22 -18.13 -8.67
C GLY A 214 21.59 -18.11 -10.07
N ASN A 215 20.27 -18.24 -10.18
CA ASN A 215 19.53 -18.24 -11.44
C ASN A 215 18.10 -17.75 -11.19
N ARG A 216 17.97 -16.43 -11.01
CA ARG A 216 16.68 -15.78 -10.75
C ARG A 216 15.78 -15.82 -11.96
N ARG A 217 14.47 -16.04 -11.74
CA ARG A 217 13.47 -16.15 -12.80
C ARG A 217 12.18 -15.48 -12.41
N GLY A 218 11.48 -14.94 -13.40
CA GLY A 218 10.16 -14.39 -13.25
C GLY A 218 10.10 -13.15 -12.39
N VAL A 219 8.87 -12.67 -12.19
CA VAL A 219 8.59 -11.39 -11.56
C VAL A 219 7.37 -11.45 -10.65
N LEU A 220 7.37 -10.60 -9.63
CA LEU A 220 6.18 -10.20 -8.89
C LEU A 220 5.61 -8.95 -9.54
N ALA A 221 4.38 -8.96 -10.04
CA ALA A 221 3.64 -7.76 -10.41
C ALA A 221 2.68 -7.36 -9.30
N LYS A 222 2.64 -6.05 -8.95
CA LYS A 222 1.62 -5.46 -8.06
C LYS A 222 0.96 -4.29 -8.79
N MET A 223 -0.35 -4.42 -9.04
CA MET A 223 -1.14 -3.44 -9.80
C MET A 223 -2.27 -2.90 -8.95
N PRO A 224 -2.66 -1.61 -9.13
CA PRO A 224 -3.82 -1.06 -8.43
C PRO A 224 -5.10 -1.76 -8.90
N LYS A 225 -6.06 -1.94 -8.00
CA LYS A 225 -7.39 -2.39 -8.37
C LYS A 225 -8.15 -1.22 -9.01
N PRO A 226 -8.90 -1.42 -10.12
CA PRO A 226 -9.62 -0.35 -10.81
C PRO A 226 -10.64 0.37 -9.94
N VAL A 227 -11.26 -0.35 -9.00
CA VAL A 227 -12.29 0.15 -8.08
C VAL A 227 -11.74 0.67 -6.76
N GLN A 228 -10.42 0.66 -6.56
CA GLN A 228 -9.75 0.96 -5.30
C GLN A 228 -9.93 2.43 -4.88
N GLU A 229 -10.16 2.66 -3.59
CA GLU A 229 -10.05 4.00 -3.00
C GLU A 229 -8.55 4.37 -2.88
N ARG A 230 -8.00 4.94 -3.96
CA ARG A 230 -6.57 5.19 -4.14
C ARG A 230 -5.93 6.05 -3.04
N ARG A 231 -6.73 6.88 -2.36
CA ARG A 231 -6.25 7.70 -1.23
C ARG A 231 -5.94 6.87 0.03
N VAL A 232 -6.44 5.63 0.09
CA VAL A 232 -6.30 4.78 1.29
C VAL A 232 -5.48 3.54 1.02
N ASP A 233 -5.66 2.94 -0.16
CA ASP A 233 -5.09 1.64 -0.48
C ASP A 233 -4.39 1.68 -1.84
N LEU A 234 -3.07 1.81 -1.83
CA LEU A 234 -2.21 1.63 -3.00
C LEU A 234 -1.27 0.44 -2.79
N PRO A 235 -1.00 -0.34 -3.85
CA PRO A 235 0.05 -1.35 -3.80
C PRO A 235 1.33 -0.75 -3.24
N THR A 236 1.90 -1.38 -2.22
CA THR A 236 3.09 -0.85 -1.56
C THR A 236 4.18 -1.91 -1.57
N ILE A 237 5.43 -1.48 -1.83
CA ILE A 237 6.63 -2.27 -1.66
C ILE A 237 7.63 -1.55 -0.76
N GLY A 238 8.47 -2.31 -0.11
CA GLY A 238 9.64 -1.87 0.66
C GLY A 238 10.75 -2.91 0.57
N ALA A 239 11.88 -2.70 1.23
CA ALA A 239 13.01 -3.63 1.26
C ALA A 239 12.59 -5.05 1.69
N GLY A 240 11.62 -5.18 2.62
CA GLY A 240 11.08 -6.47 3.03
C GLY A 240 10.37 -7.23 1.90
N THR A 241 9.70 -6.51 0.96
CA THR A 241 9.11 -7.14 -0.23
C THR A 241 10.20 -7.65 -1.16
N VAL A 242 11.27 -6.86 -1.38
CA VAL A 242 12.42 -7.28 -2.20
C VAL A 242 13.05 -8.53 -1.63
N GLN A 243 13.28 -8.59 -0.31
CA GLN A 243 13.86 -9.74 0.35
C GLN A 243 13.01 -11.02 0.16
N ARG A 244 11.69 -10.94 0.31
CA ARG A 244 10.78 -12.07 0.06
C ARG A 244 10.78 -12.52 -1.41
N CYS A 245 10.86 -11.59 -2.35
CA CYS A 245 11.03 -11.91 -3.77
C CYS A 245 12.37 -12.61 -4.01
N ALA A 246 13.43 -12.16 -3.36
CA ALA A 246 14.74 -12.78 -3.44
C ALA A 246 14.74 -14.21 -2.88
N GLU A 247 14.09 -14.46 -1.75
CA GLU A 247 13.89 -15.81 -1.16
C GLU A 247 13.05 -16.71 -2.08
N ALA A 248 12.05 -16.13 -2.76
CA ALA A 248 11.26 -16.81 -3.77
C ALA A 248 12.02 -17.07 -5.10
N GLY A 249 13.27 -16.59 -5.23
CA GLY A 249 14.10 -16.78 -6.41
C GLY A 249 13.73 -15.92 -7.62
N LEU A 250 12.94 -14.86 -7.40
CA LEU A 250 12.45 -13.97 -8.46
C LEU A 250 13.56 -13.02 -8.95
N ALA A 251 13.46 -12.62 -10.23
CA ALA A 251 14.39 -11.71 -10.87
C ALA A 251 14.00 -10.23 -10.68
N GLY A 252 12.70 -9.93 -10.48
CA GLY A 252 12.28 -8.54 -10.34
C GLY A 252 10.88 -8.34 -9.80
N ILE A 253 10.56 -7.06 -9.65
CA ILE A 253 9.25 -6.55 -9.22
C ILE A 253 8.72 -5.61 -10.31
N VAL A 254 7.42 -5.60 -10.54
CA VAL A 254 6.72 -4.80 -11.54
C VAL A 254 5.64 -3.98 -10.85
N LEU A 255 5.65 -2.67 -11.04
CA LEU A 255 4.65 -1.72 -10.54
C LEU A 255 4.05 -0.90 -11.67
N GLU A 256 2.90 -0.29 -11.44
CA GLU A 256 2.29 0.66 -12.36
C GLU A 256 2.70 2.09 -12.01
N ALA A 257 3.04 2.88 -13.03
CA ALA A 257 3.47 4.27 -12.90
C ALA A 257 2.44 5.13 -12.15
N GLY A 258 2.89 5.82 -11.09
CA GLY A 258 2.05 6.71 -10.28
C GLY A 258 0.90 6.01 -9.55
N ALA A 259 0.95 4.68 -9.41
CA ALA A 259 -0.16 3.90 -8.86
C ALA A 259 0.28 2.81 -7.86
N ALA A 260 1.50 2.91 -7.36
CA ALA A 260 2.07 2.07 -6.32
C ALA A 260 3.02 2.91 -5.45
N LEU A 261 3.26 2.50 -4.22
CA LEU A 261 4.16 3.17 -3.29
C LEU A 261 5.47 2.40 -3.12
N VAL A 262 6.60 3.11 -3.16
CA VAL A 262 7.93 2.57 -2.85
C VAL A 262 8.42 3.22 -1.56
N LEU A 263 8.41 2.46 -0.46
CA LEU A 263 8.85 2.94 0.85
C LEU A 263 10.36 2.88 0.97
N GLU A 264 10.97 3.93 1.54
CA GLU A 264 12.41 3.97 1.79
C GLU A 264 13.20 3.58 0.53
N ARG A 265 12.99 4.35 -0.55
CA ARG A 265 13.51 4.05 -1.89
C ARG A 265 14.99 3.62 -1.89
N GLU A 266 15.84 4.30 -1.13
CA GLU A 266 17.26 3.96 -1.03
C GLU A 266 17.47 2.53 -0.47
N ALA A 267 16.67 2.11 0.51
CA ALA A 267 16.73 0.76 1.06
C ALA A 267 16.23 -0.29 0.05
N VAL A 268 15.21 0.05 -0.76
CA VAL A 268 14.74 -0.80 -1.86
C VAL A 268 15.81 -0.94 -2.93
N GLU A 269 16.45 0.15 -3.34
CA GLU A 269 17.55 0.15 -4.32
C GLU A 269 18.73 -0.70 -3.84
N ALA A 270 19.15 -0.54 -2.58
CA ALA A 270 20.22 -1.34 -1.99
C ALA A 270 19.85 -2.83 -1.96
N ALA A 271 18.62 -3.18 -1.54
CA ALA A 271 18.17 -4.57 -1.49
C ALA A 271 18.07 -5.21 -2.89
N LEU A 272 17.62 -4.46 -3.90
CA LEU A 272 17.60 -4.93 -5.29
C LEU A 272 19.03 -5.18 -5.81
N ALA A 273 19.94 -4.23 -5.59
CA ALA A 273 21.34 -4.35 -6.01
C ALA A 273 22.05 -5.54 -5.34
N GLU A 274 21.88 -5.71 -4.03
CA GLU A 274 22.44 -6.84 -3.26
C GLU A 274 22.00 -8.19 -3.81
N ASN A 275 20.75 -8.26 -4.27
CA ASN A 275 20.15 -9.49 -4.76
C ASN A 275 20.23 -9.65 -6.29
N GLY A 276 20.81 -8.70 -7.04
CA GLY A 276 20.85 -8.74 -8.52
C GLY A 276 19.45 -8.74 -9.13
N MET A 277 18.53 -7.95 -8.56
CA MET A 277 17.12 -7.86 -8.97
C MET A 277 16.82 -6.49 -9.57
N PHE A 278 15.70 -6.36 -10.27
CA PHE A 278 15.24 -5.12 -10.87
C PHE A 278 13.86 -4.70 -10.37
N LEU A 279 13.57 -3.41 -10.53
CA LEU A 279 12.22 -2.82 -10.45
C LEU A 279 11.84 -2.30 -11.83
N ALA A 280 10.79 -2.85 -12.43
CA ALA A 280 10.20 -2.36 -13.67
C ALA A 280 8.95 -1.54 -13.36
N ILE A 281 8.77 -0.45 -14.10
CA ILE A 281 7.57 0.38 -14.06
C ILE A 281 6.85 0.22 -15.39
N VAL A 282 5.57 -0.16 -15.34
CA VAL A 282 4.73 -0.28 -16.54
C VAL A 282 3.75 0.90 -16.61
N PRO A 283 3.36 1.33 -17.80
CA PRO A 283 2.40 2.44 -17.98
C PRO A 283 1.07 2.16 -17.30
N ALA A 284 0.44 3.22 -16.77
CA ALA A 284 -0.93 3.16 -16.27
C ALA A 284 -1.91 2.87 -17.42
N VAL A 285 -2.83 1.92 -17.22
CA VAL A 285 -3.90 1.65 -18.19
C VAL A 285 -4.88 2.81 -18.16
N GLY A 286 -5.06 3.51 -19.30
CA GLY A 286 -5.98 4.65 -19.44
C GLY A 286 -5.31 5.98 -19.73
N LYS A 287 -3.97 6.06 -19.76
CA LYS A 287 -3.22 7.12 -20.43
C LYS A 287 -2.73 6.65 -21.81
N ALA A 288 -3.64 6.05 -22.62
CA ALA A 288 -3.38 5.95 -24.05
C ALA A 288 -3.45 7.38 -24.58
N GLU A 289 -2.34 7.80 -25.18
CA GLU A 289 -2.09 9.04 -25.88
C GLU A 289 -3.33 9.59 -26.60
N ASP A 290 -3.89 10.69 -26.09
CA ASP A 290 -4.49 11.72 -26.94
C ASP A 290 -3.31 12.39 -27.66
N ALA A 291 -2.88 11.80 -28.78
CA ALA A 291 -1.97 12.37 -29.76
C ALA A 291 -2.72 12.66 -31.05
#